data_3da0a575260c18a0a5739f85fa74e73f
#
_entry.id   3da0a575260c18a0a5739f85fa74e73f
#
_cell.length_a   1.000
_cell.length_b   1.000
_cell.length_c   1.000
_cell.angle_alpha   90.00
_cell.angle_beta   90.00
_cell.angle_gamma   90.00
#
_symmetry.space_group_name_H-M   'P 1'
#
loop_
_entity.id
_entity.type
_entity.pdbx_description
1 polymer ?
#
loop_
_entity_poly.entity_id
_entity_poly.type
_entity_poly.pdbx_seq_one_letter_code
_entity_poly.pdbx_strand_id
1 'polypeptide(L)'
;MLCFYDFTKLFSSKSINWLHWTGAWGNPRVEAYCSYFHPFIDDLFGNIESAIEGKNPYVANLRFTHDSYIMPLLTVLGYKDSALQYYGEGVAAWEKGATSAALSPLVPMAANLQVVLYRNKKGEVLVRSLLNENDIFLPIECETAPFYKWEDMRNVTLNNLARLKVARENYLRQVKK
;
A
#
# COMPACT_ATOMS: atom_id res chain seq x y z
N MET A 1 11.34 -30.21 21.15
CA MET A 1 11.97 -28.88 21.00
C MET A 1 11.89 -28.50 19.53
N LEU A 2 10.92 -27.67 19.14
CA LEU A 2 10.83 -27.13 17.77
C LEU A 2 12.09 -26.30 17.53
N CYS A 3 12.85 -26.65 16.52
CA CYS A 3 14.05 -25.92 16.15
C CYS A 3 13.63 -24.51 15.68
N PHE A 4 14.41 -23.48 16.00
CA PHE A 4 14.18 -22.08 15.59
C PHE A 4 13.98 -21.97 14.05
N TYR A 5 14.61 -22.85 13.31
CA TYR A 5 14.48 -22.98 11.87
C TYR A 5 13.07 -23.40 11.40
N ASP A 6 12.40 -24.29 12.15
CA ASP A 6 11.04 -24.74 11.82
C ASP A 6 10.01 -23.66 12.10
N PHE A 7 10.26 -22.84 13.13
CA PHE A 7 9.41 -21.70 13.46
C PHE A 7 9.48 -20.60 12.39
N THR A 8 10.68 -20.29 11.89
CA THR A 8 10.85 -19.30 10.81
C THR A 8 10.22 -19.77 9.50
N LYS A 9 10.32 -21.06 9.15
CA LYS A 9 9.62 -21.63 8.00
C LYS A 9 8.09 -21.53 8.11
N LEU A 10 7.55 -21.88 9.28
CA LEU A 10 6.13 -21.80 9.55
C LEU A 10 5.63 -20.36 9.49
N PHE A 11 6.39 -19.42 10.03
CA PHE A 11 6.09 -18.01 10.02
C PHE A 11 6.13 -17.45 8.59
N SER A 12 7.15 -17.78 7.81
CA SER A 12 7.27 -17.37 6.40
C SER A 12 6.14 -17.89 5.54
N SER A 13 5.73 -19.17 5.72
CA SER A 13 4.61 -19.74 4.97
C SER A 13 3.27 -19.06 5.29
N LYS A 14 3.02 -18.71 6.56
CA LYS A 14 1.84 -17.93 6.96
C LYS A 14 1.89 -16.52 6.39
N SER A 15 3.05 -15.88 6.40
CA SER A 15 3.26 -14.55 5.83
C SER A 15 3.00 -14.53 4.32
N ILE A 16 3.47 -15.53 3.58
CA ILE A 16 3.21 -15.68 2.14
C ILE A 16 1.73 -15.92 1.86
N ASN A 17 1.08 -16.79 2.63
CA ASN A 17 -0.35 -17.01 2.52
C ASN A 17 -1.13 -15.72 2.77
N TRP A 18 -0.71 -14.95 3.75
CA TRP A 18 -1.36 -13.69 4.07
C TRP A 18 -1.13 -12.64 2.98
N LEU A 19 0.09 -12.51 2.43
CA LEU A 19 0.38 -11.72 1.24
C LEU A 19 -0.48 -12.13 0.05
N HIS A 20 -0.66 -13.43 -0.15
CA HIS A 20 -1.53 -13.97 -1.19
C HIS A 20 -2.99 -13.57 -1.02
N TRP A 21 -3.45 -13.38 0.21
CA TRP A 21 -4.83 -13.00 0.51
C TRP A 21 -5.07 -11.48 0.55
N THR A 22 -4.06 -10.68 0.87
CA THR A 22 -4.20 -9.25 1.14
C THR A 22 -3.31 -8.36 0.26
N GLY A 23 -2.22 -8.88 -0.27
CA GLY A 23 -1.25 -8.14 -1.07
C GLY A 23 -1.46 -8.35 -2.56
N ALA A 24 -2.18 -7.57 -3.21
CA ALA A 24 -2.82 -7.58 -4.52
C ALA A 24 -2.09 -8.05 -5.78
N TRP A 25 -0.90 -8.51 -5.77
CA TRP A 25 -0.09 -8.52 -6.99
C TRP A 25 -0.12 -9.82 -7.78
N GLY A 26 -0.72 -9.69 -8.96
CA GLY A 26 -0.87 -10.80 -9.88
C GLY A 26 -1.92 -11.82 -9.46
N ASN A 27 -2.56 -11.65 -8.30
CA ASN A 27 -3.69 -12.46 -7.90
C ASN A 27 -5.00 -11.73 -8.24
N PRO A 28 -5.75 -12.17 -9.29
CA PRO A 28 -6.95 -11.47 -9.74
C PRO A 28 -8.02 -11.29 -8.66
N ARG A 29 -8.11 -12.22 -7.70
CA ARG A 29 -9.05 -12.13 -6.59
C ARG A 29 -8.69 -10.99 -5.64
N VAL A 30 -7.41 -10.85 -5.32
CA VAL A 30 -6.93 -9.83 -4.39
C VAL A 30 -6.95 -8.45 -5.05
N GLU A 31 -6.60 -8.35 -6.32
CA GLU A 31 -6.77 -7.12 -7.10
C GLU A 31 -8.24 -6.68 -7.15
N ALA A 32 -9.16 -7.63 -7.35
CA ALA A 32 -10.59 -7.35 -7.26
C ALA A 32 -11.01 -6.83 -5.89
N TYR A 33 -10.48 -7.41 -4.81
CA TYR A 33 -10.73 -6.94 -3.45
C TYR A 33 -10.21 -5.51 -3.23
N CYS A 34 -8.99 -5.19 -3.66
CA CYS A 34 -8.42 -3.86 -3.52
C CYS A 34 -9.26 -2.76 -4.20
N SER A 35 -10.01 -3.10 -5.26
CA SER A 35 -10.89 -2.12 -5.92
C SER A 35 -12.02 -1.58 -5.03
N TYR A 36 -12.36 -2.27 -3.94
CA TYR A 36 -13.36 -1.81 -2.97
C TYR A 36 -12.87 -0.70 -2.04
N PHE A 37 -11.59 -0.37 -2.07
CA PHE A 37 -11.03 0.75 -1.29
C PHE A 37 -11.37 2.14 -1.85
N HIS A 38 -12.07 2.21 -2.98
CA HIS A 38 -12.43 3.48 -3.62
C HIS A 38 -13.10 4.49 -2.66
N PRO A 39 -14.12 4.12 -1.85
CA PRO A 39 -14.74 5.09 -0.94
C PRO A 39 -13.77 5.60 0.13
N PHE A 40 -12.83 4.74 0.58
CA PHE A 40 -11.81 5.15 1.53
C PHE A 40 -10.82 6.15 0.89
N ILE A 41 -10.44 5.94 -0.36
CA ILE A 41 -9.55 6.86 -1.09
C ILE A 41 -10.26 8.19 -1.35
N ASP A 42 -11.53 8.18 -1.71
CA ASP A 42 -12.33 9.40 -1.91
C ASP A 42 -12.37 10.24 -0.62
N ASP A 43 -12.61 9.60 0.52
CA ASP A 43 -12.61 10.28 1.81
C ASP A 43 -11.21 10.75 2.22
N LEU A 44 -10.17 9.94 2.01
CA LEU A 44 -8.78 10.33 2.28
C LEU A 44 -8.38 11.55 1.44
N PHE A 45 -8.66 11.52 0.14
CA PHE A 45 -8.31 12.59 -0.78
C PHE A 45 -9.11 13.86 -0.50
N GLY A 46 -10.40 13.75 -0.20
CA GLY A 46 -11.24 14.88 0.20
C GLY A 46 -10.70 15.58 1.46
N ASN A 47 -10.20 14.82 2.44
CA ASN A 47 -9.56 15.40 3.62
C ASN A 47 -8.23 16.08 3.30
N ILE A 48 -7.41 15.51 2.41
CA ILE A 48 -6.16 16.12 1.96
C ILE A 48 -6.43 17.40 1.18
N GLU A 49 -7.34 17.39 0.22
CA GLU A 49 -7.73 18.56 -0.57
C GLU A 49 -8.31 19.68 0.31
N SER A 50 -9.16 19.34 1.27
CA SER A 50 -9.67 20.26 2.26
C SER A 50 -8.56 20.92 3.11
N ALA A 51 -7.53 20.13 3.48
CA ALA A 51 -6.36 20.66 4.19
C ALA A 51 -5.50 21.57 3.30
N ILE A 52 -5.33 21.21 2.02
CA ILE A 52 -4.63 22.03 1.03
C ILE A 52 -5.34 23.37 0.82
N GLU A 53 -6.66 23.37 0.77
CA GLU A 53 -7.48 24.58 0.62
C GLU A 53 -7.58 25.41 1.92
N GLY A 54 -7.04 24.91 3.03
CA GLY A 54 -7.12 25.57 4.33
C GLY A 54 -8.51 25.55 4.96
N LYS A 55 -9.37 24.65 4.50
CA LYS A 55 -10.75 24.48 5.01
C LYS A 55 -10.80 23.50 6.19
N ASN A 56 -9.79 22.67 6.35
CA ASN A 56 -9.73 21.68 7.42
C ASN A 56 -9.14 22.34 8.69
N PRO A 57 -9.86 22.33 9.82
CA PRO A 57 -9.38 22.91 11.07
C PRO A 57 -8.36 22.00 11.79
N TYR A 58 -8.16 20.78 11.32
CA TYR A 58 -7.30 19.81 11.98
C TYR A 58 -5.89 19.80 11.38
N VAL A 59 -4.89 19.66 12.23
CA VAL A 59 -3.48 19.51 11.85
C VAL A 59 -3.12 18.05 11.55
N ALA A 60 -3.94 17.11 11.99
CA ALA A 60 -3.78 15.67 11.75
C ALA A 60 -5.14 14.98 11.62
N ASN A 61 -5.20 13.99 10.75
CA ASN A 61 -6.32 13.06 10.60
C ASN A 61 -5.79 11.65 10.91
N LEU A 62 -6.14 11.10 12.06
CA LEU A 62 -5.68 9.81 12.53
C LEU A 62 -6.74 8.75 12.28
N ARG A 63 -6.34 7.66 11.63
CA ARG A 63 -7.20 6.53 11.29
C ARG A 63 -6.62 5.25 11.86
N PHE A 64 -7.42 4.53 12.62
CA PHE A 64 -7.03 3.28 13.26
C PHE A 64 -7.70 2.11 12.53
N THR A 65 -6.91 1.10 12.21
CA THR A 65 -7.40 -0.06 11.47
C THR A 65 -6.56 -1.30 11.78
N HIS A 66 -6.87 -2.41 11.13
CA HIS A 66 -6.11 -3.65 11.21
C HIS A 66 -5.02 -3.69 10.13
N ASP A 67 -4.02 -4.53 10.33
CA ASP A 67 -2.94 -4.86 9.40
C ASP A 67 -3.49 -5.29 8.02
N SER A 68 -4.59 -6.03 8.00
CA SER A 68 -5.28 -6.46 6.78
C SER A 68 -5.79 -5.32 5.89
N TYR A 69 -5.81 -4.08 6.38
CA TYR A 69 -6.16 -2.90 5.59
C TYR A 69 -4.93 -2.15 5.06
N ILE A 70 -3.81 -2.18 5.78
CA ILE A 70 -2.59 -1.47 5.36
C ILE A 70 -2.07 -2.04 4.03
N MET A 71 -2.02 -3.36 3.88
CA MET A 71 -1.52 -4.01 2.67
C MET A 71 -2.33 -3.65 1.41
N PRO A 72 -3.67 -3.84 1.39
CA PRO A 72 -4.47 -3.39 0.26
C PRO A 72 -4.36 -1.88 0.01
N LEU A 73 -4.25 -1.07 1.08
CA LEU A 73 -4.11 0.37 0.95
C LEU A 73 -2.80 0.76 0.25
N LEU A 74 -1.67 0.17 0.62
CA LEU A 74 -0.38 0.38 -0.06
C LEU A 74 -0.49 0.03 -1.55
N THR A 75 -1.18 -1.07 -1.86
CA THR A 75 -1.45 -1.49 -3.23
C THR A 75 -2.28 -0.46 -3.99
N VAL A 76 -3.34 0.04 -3.38
CA VAL A 76 -4.26 1.03 -4.00
C VAL A 76 -3.56 2.35 -4.22
N LEU A 77 -2.78 2.82 -3.25
CA LEU A 77 -1.99 4.04 -3.35
C LEU A 77 -0.87 3.92 -4.41
N GLY A 78 -0.43 2.70 -4.74
CA GLY A 78 0.48 2.44 -5.84
C GLY A 78 1.94 2.73 -5.54
N TYR A 79 2.37 2.66 -4.29
CA TYR A 79 3.77 2.86 -3.95
C TYR A 79 4.70 1.79 -4.54
N LYS A 80 5.89 2.23 -4.99
CA LYS A 80 6.85 1.42 -5.75
C LYS A 80 7.35 0.18 -5.02
N ASP A 81 7.65 0.32 -3.74
CA ASP A 81 8.17 -0.75 -2.88
C ASP A 81 7.09 -1.33 -1.96
N SER A 82 5.83 -1.22 -2.38
CA SER A 82 4.74 -1.87 -1.67
C SER A 82 4.88 -3.38 -1.77
N ALA A 83 4.08 -4.10 -1.03
CA ALA A 83 4.05 -5.57 -0.94
C ALA A 83 4.22 -6.38 -2.23
N LEU A 84 4.19 -5.73 -3.38
CA LEU A 84 4.38 -6.17 -4.72
C LEU A 84 5.69 -6.81 -5.04
N GLN A 85 6.72 -6.01 -4.88
CA GLN A 85 8.08 -6.44 -5.14
C GLN A 85 8.45 -7.57 -4.18
N TYR A 86 8.03 -7.41 -2.92
CA TYR A 86 8.19 -8.44 -1.90
C TYR A 86 7.41 -9.72 -2.19
N TYR A 87 6.23 -9.67 -2.83
CA TYR A 87 5.49 -10.88 -3.16
C TYR A 87 6.23 -11.71 -4.22
N GLY A 88 6.57 -11.12 -5.37
CA GLY A 88 7.25 -11.83 -6.44
C GLY A 88 8.63 -12.38 -6.02
N GLU A 89 9.44 -11.51 -5.39
CA GLU A 89 10.76 -11.87 -4.88
C GLU A 89 10.68 -12.79 -3.67
N GLY A 90 9.71 -12.57 -2.77
CA GLY A 90 9.49 -13.36 -1.57
C GLY A 90 9.00 -14.75 -1.86
N VAL A 91 8.09 -14.96 -2.80
CA VAL A 91 7.63 -16.29 -3.24
C VAL A 91 8.79 -17.04 -3.89
N ALA A 92 9.51 -16.41 -4.81
CA ALA A 92 10.66 -17.02 -5.47
C ALA A 92 11.78 -17.35 -4.48
N ALA A 93 12.04 -16.50 -3.49
CA ALA A 93 13.00 -16.73 -2.44
C ALA A 93 12.56 -17.87 -1.50
N TRP A 94 11.27 -17.92 -1.15
CA TRP A 94 10.71 -18.97 -0.31
C TRP A 94 10.74 -20.35 -1.00
N GLU A 95 10.38 -20.42 -2.27
CA GLU A 95 10.50 -21.65 -3.08
C GLU A 95 11.94 -22.16 -3.13
N LYS A 96 12.92 -21.24 -3.09
CA LYS A 96 14.36 -21.56 -2.99
C LYS A 96 14.83 -21.81 -1.55
N GLY A 97 13.93 -21.83 -0.57
CA GLY A 97 14.25 -22.12 0.84
C GLY A 97 14.72 -20.91 1.66
N ALA A 98 14.63 -19.70 1.13
CA ALA A 98 14.95 -18.51 1.92
C ALA A 98 13.83 -18.17 2.92
N THR A 99 14.20 -17.73 4.11
CA THR A 99 13.28 -17.37 5.21
C THR A 99 12.94 -15.87 5.26
N SER A 100 13.42 -15.09 4.28
CA SER A 100 13.36 -13.63 4.30
C SER A 100 12.03 -13.02 3.82
N ALA A 101 11.09 -13.83 3.37
CA ALA A 101 9.76 -13.37 2.92
C ALA A 101 8.79 -13.08 4.08
N ALA A 102 9.27 -12.49 5.17
CA ALA A 102 8.44 -12.16 6.30
C ALA A 102 7.71 -10.84 6.08
N LEU A 103 6.39 -10.80 6.32
CA LEU A 103 5.59 -9.58 6.33
C LEU A 103 5.90 -8.66 7.49
N SER A 104 6.56 -9.18 8.52
CA SER A 104 6.81 -8.41 9.74
C SER A 104 7.57 -7.10 9.53
N PRO A 105 8.46 -6.95 8.53
CA PRO A 105 9.06 -5.66 8.23
C PRO A 105 8.10 -4.64 7.60
N LEU A 106 7.08 -5.11 6.87
CA LEU A 106 6.11 -4.23 6.21
C LEU A 106 4.97 -3.83 7.14
N VAL A 107 4.41 -4.80 7.86
CA VAL A 107 3.26 -4.59 8.73
C VAL A 107 3.55 -5.21 10.11
N PRO A 108 4.51 -4.65 10.88
CA PRO A 108 4.76 -5.06 12.26
C PRO A 108 3.58 -4.68 13.17
N MET A 109 3.62 -5.12 14.42
CA MET A 109 2.75 -4.58 15.46
C MET A 109 2.88 -3.05 15.50
N ALA A 110 1.75 -2.36 15.56
CA ALA A 110 1.68 -0.89 15.49
C ALA A 110 2.22 -0.28 14.18
N ALA A 111 2.17 -1.03 13.07
CA ALA A 111 2.49 -0.49 11.75
C ALA A 111 1.69 0.78 11.47
N ASN A 112 2.33 1.76 10.85
CA ASN A 112 1.68 3.01 10.49
C ASN A 112 2.06 3.44 9.07
N LEU A 113 1.08 4.00 8.37
CA LEU A 113 1.25 4.69 7.10
C LEU A 113 0.97 6.18 7.33
N GLN A 114 1.93 7.02 7.01
CA GLN A 114 1.82 8.47 7.14
C GLN A 114 1.83 9.11 5.75
N VAL A 115 0.93 10.07 5.55
CA VAL A 115 0.92 10.98 4.40
C VAL A 115 1.05 12.39 4.95
N VAL A 116 2.21 12.99 4.75
CA VAL A 116 2.56 14.29 5.34
C VAL A 116 2.56 15.36 4.27
N LEU A 117 1.82 16.44 4.53
CA LEU A 117 1.72 17.59 3.63
C LEU A 117 2.67 18.69 4.09
N TYR A 118 3.47 19.19 3.17
CA TYR A 118 4.37 20.31 3.38
C TYR A 118 3.95 21.48 2.50
N ARG A 119 3.68 22.62 3.10
CA ARG A 119 3.36 23.84 2.36
C ARG A 119 4.49 24.85 2.49
N ASN A 120 4.97 25.36 1.38
CA ASN A 120 5.96 26.45 1.38
C ASN A 120 5.28 27.84 1.47
N LYS A 121 6.10 28.89 1.61
CA LYS A 121 5.61 30.27 1.70
C LYS A 121 4.91 30.77 0.42
N LYS A 122 5.11 30.09 -0.72
CA LYS A 122 4.45 30.40 -1.99
C LYS A 122 3.11 29.68 -2.17
N GLY A 123 2.74 28.81 -1.22
CA GLY A 123 1.51 28.03 -1.26
C GLY A 123 1.63 26.69 -2.00
N GLU A 124 2.82 26.34 -2.51
CA GLU A 124 3.04 25.05 -3.13
C GLU A 124 2.98 23.94 -2.07
N VAL A 125 2.32 22.83 -2.40
CA VAL A 125 2.15 21.69 -1.51
C VAL A 125 2.87 20.48 -2.05
N LEU A 126 3.73 19.91 -1.21
CA LEU A 126 4.40 18.65 -1.45
C LEU A 126 3.90 17.59 -0.46
N VAL A 127 3.88 16.35 -0.91
CA VAL A 127 3.47 15.19 -0.13
C VAL A 127 4.68 14.28 0.06
N ARG A 128 4.88 13.82 1.28
CA ARG A 128 5.85 12.78 1.63
C ARG A 128 5.10 11.64 2.31
N SER A 129 5.40 10.42 1.95
CA SER A 129 4.76 9.26 2.52
C SER A 129 5.77 8.36 3.22
N LEU A 130 5.40 7.87 4.38
CA LEU A 130 6.25 7.00 5.18
C LEU A 130 5.46 5.76 5.61
N LEU A 131 6.13 4.62 5.60
CA LEU A 131 5.66 3.37 6.19
C LEU A 131 6.61 2.99 7.33
N ASN A 132 6.09 2.92 8.55
CA ASN A 132 6.89 2.65 9.74
C ASN A 132 8.12 3.58 9.82
N GLU A 133 7.89 4.89 9.66
CA GLU A 133 8.87 6.00 9.67
C GLU A 133 9.90 5.98 8.52
N ASN A 134 9.84 5.01 7.62
CA ASN A 134 10.71 4.94 6.44
C ASN A 134 10.00 5.51 5.22
N ASP A 135 10.76 6.22 4.39
CA ASP A 135 10.24 6.77 3.14
C ASP A 135 9.76 5.67 2.21
N ILE A 136 8.58 5.88 1.61
CA ILE A 136 8.06 5.06 0.52
C ILE A 136 7.86 5.93 -0.72
N PHE A 137 8.09 5.34 -1.90
CA PHE A 137 8.24 6.07 -3.14
C PHE A 137 7.10 5.78 -4.10
N LEU A 138 6.63 6.81 -4.81
CA LEU A 138 5.73 6.64 -5.96
C LEU A 138 6.50 6.06 -7.16
N PRO A 139 5.83 5.31 -8.06
CA PRO A 139 6.45 4.69 -9.23
C PRO A 139 6.67 5.69 -10.38
N ILE A 140 7.11 6.89 -10.06
CA ILE A 140 7.39 7.98 -11.00
C ILE A 140 8.76 8.57 -10.71
N GLU A 141 9.44 9.06 -11.74
CA GLU A 141 10.66 9.81 -11.58
C GLU A 141 10.36 11.21 -11.04
N CYS A 142 11.05 11.62 -9.98
CA CYS A 142 10.91 12.92 -9.37
C CYS A 142 12.23 13.35 -8.74
N GLU A 143 12.73 14.53 -9.16
CA GLU A 143 14.01 15.08 -8.65
C GLU A 143 13.95 15.40 -7.15
N THR A 144 12.78 15.69 -6.63
CA THR A 144 12.58 16.02 -5.20
C THR A 144 12.16 14.84 -4.35
N ALA A 145 12.17 13.61 -4.88
CA ALA A 145 11.80 12.43 -4.09
C ALA A 145 12.57 12.38 -2.76
N PRO A 146 11.94 12.04 -1.65
CA PRO A 146 10.59 11.46 -1.47
C PRO A 146 9.45 12.50 -1.41
N PHE A 147 9.67 13.74 -1.83
CA PHE A 147 8.68 14.80 -1.85
C PHE A 147 8.06 14.90 -3.24
N TYR A 148 6.76 14.66 -3.35
CA TYR A 148 6.02 14.66 -4.61
C TYR A 148 4.97 15.78 -4.59
N LYS A 149 4.55 16.27 -5.76
CA LYS A 149 3.36 17.12 -5.84
C LYS A 149 2.11 16.31 -5.48
N TRP A 150 1.12 16.96 -4.90
CA TRP A 150 -0.15 16.32 -4.58
C TRP A 150 -0.81 15.69 -5.82
N GLU A 151 -0.79 16.41 -6.93
CA GLU A 151 -1.35 15.95 -8.20
C GLU A 151 -0.69 14.65 -8.69
N ASP A 152 0.61 14.49 -8.50
CA ASP A 152 1.33 13.29 -8.91
C ASP A 152 0.86 12.07 -8.11
N MET A 153 0.80 12.18 -6.78
CA MET A 153 0.28 11.14 -5.91
C MET A 153 -1.18 10.79 -6.26
N ARG A 154 -2.01 11.81 -6.45
CA ARG A 154 -3.42 11.66 -6.80
C ARG A 154 -3.57 10.89 -8.12
N ASN A 155 -2.83 11.29 -9.15
CA ASN A 155 -2.89 10.67 -10.46
C ASN A 155 -2.41 9.21 -10.45
N VAL A 156 -1.31 8.91 -9.76
CA VAL A 156 -0.81 7.53 -9.58
C VAL A 156 -1.89 6.66 -8.95
N THR A 157 -2.49 7.12 -7.86
CA THR A 157 -3.51 6.36 -7.14
C THR A 157 -4.77 6.15 -7.98
N LEU A 158 -5.26 7.18 -8.66
CA LEU A 158 -6.47 7.09 -9.48
C LEU A 158 -6.27 6.16 -10.69
N ASN A 159 -5.11 6.22 -11.35
CA ASN A 159 -4.76 5.33 -12.44
C ASN A 159 -4.70 3.87 -11.96
N ASN A 160 -4.12 3.65 -10.79
CA ASN A 160 -4.06 2.33 -10.20
C ASN A 160 -5.44 1.80 -9.79
N LEU A 161 -6.30 2.63 -9.21
CA LEU A 161 -7.70 2.28 -8.95
C LEU A 161 -8.47 1.90 -10.21
N ALA A 162 -8.27 2.63 -11.30
CA ALA A 162 -8.89 2.31 -12.59
C ALA A 162 -8.46 0.91 -13.07
N ARG A 163 -7.15 0.61 -12.99
CA ARG A 163 -6.61 -0.73 -13.28
C ARG A 163 -7.24 -1.82 -12.41
N LEU A 164 -7.35 -1.59 -11.11
CA LEU A 164 -7.93 -2.54 -10.15
C LEU A 164 -9.42 -2.78 -10.42
N LYS A 165 -10.18 -1.77 -10.86
CA LYS A 165 -11.59 -1.93 -11.28
C LYS A 165 -11.70 -2.86 -12.49
N VAL A 166 -10.84 -2.69 -13.50
CA VAL A 166 -10.80 -3.58 -14.66
C VAL A 166 -10.44 -5.02 -14.26
N ALA A 167 -9.44 -5.18 -13.39
CA ALA A 167 -9.07 -6.49 -12.86
C ALA A 167 -10.26 -7.18 -12.14
N ARG A 168 -11.03 -6.43 -11.36
CA ARG A 168 -12.25 -6.93 -10.71
C ARG A 168 -13.29 -7.40 -11.72
N GLU A 169 -13.57 -6.61 -12.75
CA GLU A 169 -14.56 -7.00 -13.76
C GLU A 169 -14.16 -8.30 -14.48
N ASN A 170 -12.87 -8.42 -14.82
CA ASN A 170 -12.33 -9.61 -15.45
C ASN A 170 -12.44 -10.83 -14.53
N TYR A 171 -12.11 -10.69 -13.26
CA TYR A 171 -12.25 -11.73 -12.25
C TYR A 171 -13.71 -12.20 -12.11
N LEU A 172 -14.65 -11.26 -11.98
CA LEU A 172 -16.07 -11.58 -11.84
C LEU A 172 -16.66 -12.28 -13.06
N ARG A 173 -16.16 -11.99 -14.28
CA ARG A 173 -16.54 -12.71 -15.50
C ARG A 173 -16.02 -14.14 -15.50
N GLN A 174 -14.85 -14.41 -14.93
CA GLN A 174 -14.27 -15.75 -14.84
C GLN A 174 -15.00 -16.64 -13.83
N VAL A 175 -15.40 -16.08 -12.70
CA VAL A 175 -16.07 -16.82 -11.60
C VAL A 175 -17.53 -17.14 -11.93
N LYS A 176 -18.16 -16.42 -12.85
CA LYS A 176 -19.55 -16.64 -13.29
C LYS A 176 -19.69 -17.72 -14.37
N LYS A 177 -18.58 -18.25 -14.90
CA LYS A 177 -18.55 -19.39 -15.83
C LYS A 177 -18.39 -20.70 -15.10
#